data_9fcbcb298a49b36ee3afe45cbee28f37
#
_entry.id   9fcbcb298a49b36ee3afe45cbee28f37
#
_cell.length_a   1.000
_cell.length_b   1.000
_cell.length_c   1.000
_cell.angle_alpha   90.00
_cell.angle_beta   90.00
_cell.angle_gamma   90.00
#
_symmetry.space_group_name_H-M   'P 1'
#
loop_
_entity.id
_entity.type
_entity.pdbx_description
1 polymer ?
#
loop_
_entity_poly.entity_id
_entity_poly.type
_entity_poly.pdbx_seq_one_letter_code
_entity_poly.pdbx_strand_id
1 'polypeptide(L)'
;VGERTTRGPGLRASLFPLTGPLRFLLLSSFLIPLGSFMVLPFMSVFLHERLGMGLGTVGVVLAMASLVQFSGGIVGGALADRIGLRRTMLWALVVRTAGFAGLLLALRWPPLAIWALVLTCCGAALYLPANKAYLVHGVDDERRPAFLSAGNAALNAGMAVGPLIAGPFVLSSPGWLFAAVTTLFLAVTVGHARLPGTEGEDPTGSRETVPSGLLAGVALLPFVANALAFYLYFHFQHFLAVYAVERASSAFYSVVLLLCFTLVIVVQPLASGLIRRMPYALALAVGFTGLAAGLAVLAAGTRAALLAGGALITLGDIVLFLKNDLEALRRSPRSDAVVFGQQRLAAGLGACASGVLGGQLYGLGERAGHTGWFWLLAAAQCLLLPPLLLVLRRRTARRPVPDGDHEGALTRDDTDGRVPGR
;
A
#
# COMPACT_ATOMS: atom_id res chain seq x y z
N VAL A 1 11.12 39.88 -23.26
CA VAL A 1 9.72 39.44 -23.13
C VAL A 1 9.71 38.49 -21.94
N GLY A 2 9.26 39.00 -20.76
CA GLY A 2 9.28 38.25 -19.50
C GLY A 2 8.17 37.22 -19.47
N GLU A 3 8.53 35.95 -19.31
CA GLU A 3 7.60 34.89 -18.89
C GLU A 3 7.09 35.21 -17.50
N ARG A 4 5.86 35.67 -17.40
CA ARG A 4 5.12 35.72 -16.16
C ARG A 4 4.83 34.27 -15.78
N THR A 5 5.59 33.73 -14.83
CA THR A 5 5.18 32.53 -14.08
C THR A 5 3.88 32.87 -13.34
N THR A 6 2.74 32.54 -13.93
CA THR A 6 1.44 32.56 -13.25
C THR A 6 1.52 31.51 -12.14
N ARG A 7 1.76 31.96 -10.91
CA ARG A 7 1.48 31.14 -9.72
C ARG A 7 0.02 30.75 -9.80
N GLY A 8 -0.26 29.47 -10.00
CA GLY A 8 -1.61 28.94 -9.96
C GLY A 8 -2.33 29.36 -8.66
N PRO A 9 -3.65 29.42 -8.65
CA PRO A 9 -4.41 29.83 -7.48
C PRO A 9 -3.99 29.00 -6.28
N GLY A 10 -3.73 29.65 -5.14
CA GLY A 10 -3.29 28.95 -3.92
C GLY A 10 -4.28 27.87 -3.54
N LEU A 11 -3.83 26.77 -2.91
CA LEU A 11 -4.61 25.56 -2.56
C LEU A 11 -5.99 25.91 -1.95
N ARG A 12 -6.05 26.95 -1.12
CA ARG A 12 -7.32 27.47 -0.55
C ARG A 12 -8.28 28.00 -1.62
N ALA A 13 -7.80 28.78 -2.58
CA ALA A 13 -8.64 29.34 -3.64
C ALA A 13 -9.19 28.24 -4.58
N SER A 14 -8.42 27.15 -4.79
CA SER A 14 -8.84 26.02 -5.61
C SER A 14 -9.86 25.10 -4.95
N LEU A 15 -9.99 25.14 -3.60
CA LEU A 15 -10.93 24.30 -2.85
C LEU A 15 -12.29 24.98 -2.59
N PHE A 16 -12.42 26.32 -2.73
CA PHE A 16 -13.66 27.02 -2.46
C PHE A 16 -14.44 27.36 -3.75
N PRO A 17 -15.80 27.29 -3.74
CA PRO A 17 -16.68 26.87 -2.64
C PRO A 17 -16.80 25.34 -2.55
N LEU A 18 -16.64 24.79 -1.32
CA LEU A 18 -16.88 23.36 -1.04
C LEU A 18 -18.38 23.10 -0.91
N THR A 19 -18.90 22.18 -1.71
CA THR A 19 -20.26 21.66 -1.53
C THR A 19 -20.37 20.80 -0.27
N GLY A 20 -21.57 20.62 0.30
CA GLY A 20 -21.78 19.76 1.46
C GLY A 20 -21.22 18.34 1.29
N PRO A 21 -21.51 17.64 0.17
CA PRO A 21 -20.96 16.33 -0.13
C PRO A 21 -19.42 16.28 -0.15
N LEU A 22 -18.76 17.27 -0.74
CA LEU A 22 -17.28 17.32 -0.80
C LEU A 22 -16.66 17.55 0.57
N ARG A 23 -17.29 18.40 1.43
CA ARG A 23 -16.85 18.57 2.83
C ARG A 23 -16.94 17.26 3.59
N PHE A 24 -18.06 16.55 3.45
CA PHE A 24 -18.25 15.25 4.10
C PHE A 24 -17.23 14.21 3.61
N LEU A 25 -16.93 14.17 2.32
CA LEU A 25 -15.92 13.23 1.76
C LEU A 25 -14.51 13.54 2.26
N LEU A 26 -14.11 14.80 2.36
CA LEU A 26 -12.83 15.20 2.94
C LEU A 26 -12.74 14.82 4.43
N LEU A 27 -13.84 15.04 5.18
CA LEU A 27 -13.93 14.59 6.57
C LEU A 27 -13.86 13.07 6.68
N SER A 28 -14.55 12.34 5.80
CA SER A 28 -14.49 10.87 5.77
C SER A 28 -13.10 10.37 5.38
N SER A 29 -12.39 11.10 4.51
CA SER A 29 -10.99 10.79 4.15
C SER A 29 -10.03 10.93 5.33
N PHE A 30 -10.42 11.62 6.39
CA PHE A 30 -9.73 11.65 7.68
C PHE A 30 -10.26 10.57 8.65
N LEU A 31 -11.59 10.49 8.83
CA LEU A 31 -12.22 9.63 9.85
C LEU A 31 -12.02 8.13 9.58
N ILE A 32 -12.05 7.71 8.31
CA ILE A 32 -11.88 6.31 7.93
C ILE A 32 -10.46 5.81 8.22
N PRO A 33 -9.38 6.50 7.79
CA PRO A 33 -8.03 6.15 8.21
C PRO A 33 -7.82 6.27 9.72
N LEU A 34 -8.38 7.29 10.37
CA LEU A 34 -8.32 7.44 11.83
C LEU A 34 -8.80 6.16 12.51
N GLY A 35 -10.05 5.75 12.28
CA GLY A 35 -10.61 4.55 12.89
C GLY A 35 -9.85 3.27 12.52
N SER A 36 -9.39 3.17 11.28
CA SER A 36 -8.61 2.01 10.84
C SER A 36 -7.28 1.89 11.56
N PHE A 37 -6.57 3.00 11.68
CA PHE A 37 -5.24 3.05 12.31
C PHE A 37 -5.30 3.10 13.84
N MET A 38 -6.48 3.27 14.42
CA MET A 38 -6.71 2.93 15.82
C MET A 38 -6.60 1.42 16.09
N VAL A 39 -6.79 0.57 15.09
CA VAL A 39 -6.87 -0.89 15.24
C VAL A 39 -5.75 -1.61 14.50
N LEU A 40 -5.62 -1.39 13.19
CA LEU A 40 -4.78 -2.21 12.30
C LEU A 40 -3.30 -2.27 12.68
N PRO A 41 -2.62 -1.17 13.10
CA PRO A 41 -1.20 -1.23 13.48
C PRO A 41 -0.93 -2.09 14.72
N PHE A 42 -1.96 -2.32 15.54
CA PHE A 42 -1.85 -3.10 16.77
C PHE A 42 -2.32 -4.56 16.61
N MET A 43 -2.70 -4.98 15.38
CA MET A 43 -3.28 -6.31 15.19
C MET A 43 -2.31 -7.43 15.56
N SER A 44 -1.02 -7.31 15.28
CA SER A 44 -0.05 -8.33 15.67
C SER A 44 -0.01 -8.51 17.19
N VAL A 45 0.05 -7.41 17.93
CA VAL A 45 0.06 -7.44 19.39
C VAL A 45 -1.27 -7.91 19.98
N PHE A 46 -2.38 -7.47 19.40
CA PHE A 46 -3.71 -7.91 19.83
C PHE A 46 -3.92 -9.42 19.64
N LEU A 47 -3.59 -9.95 18.47
CA LEU A 47 -3.71 -11.38 18.16
C LEU A 47 -2.79 -12.23 19.04
N HIS A 48 -1.57 -11.74 19.32
CA HIS A 48 -0.60 -12.44 20.15
C HIS A 48 -0.93 -12.34 21.62
N GLU A 49 -0.97 -11.13 22.20
CA GLU A 49 -1.09 -10.89 23.64
C GLU A 49 -2.50 -11.15 24.20
N ARG A 50 -3.55 -10.81 23.43
CA ARG A 50 -4.94 -10.91 23.92
C ARG A 50 -5.64 -12.18 23.49
N LEU A 51 -5.32 -12.74 22.34
CA LEU A 51 -5.94 -13.97 21.82
C LEU A 51 -5.01 -15.18 21.94
N GLY A 52 -3.77 -15.02 22.42
CA GLY A 52 -2.83 -16.11 22.66
C GLY A 52 -2.34 -16.82 21.39
N MET A 53 -2.44 -16.16 20.21
CA MET A 53 -1.99 -16.76 18.96
C MET A 53 -0.46 -16.76 18.87
N GLY A 54 0.13 -17.89 18.48
CA GLY A 54 1.56 -17.94 18.18
C GLY A 54 1.94 -17.01 17.03
N LEU A 55 3.12 -16.36 17.10
CA LEU A 55 3.55 -15.33 16.13
C LEU A 55 3.63 -15.84 14.69
N GLY A 56 3.92 -17.13 14.47
CA GLY A 56 3.82 -17.74 13.14
C GLY A 56 2.41 -17.69 12.57
N THR A 57 1.38 -17.99 13.38
CA THR A 57 -0.03 -17.88 12.99
C THR A 57 -0.45 -16.44 12.78
N VAL A 58 -0.03 -15.53 13.67
CA VAL A 58 -0.25 -14.08 13.52
C VAL A 58 0.31 -13.59 12.18
N GLY A 59 1.52 -14.01 11.83
CA GLY A 59 2.15 -13.68 10.56
C GLY A 59 1.35 -14.15 9.35
N VAL A 60 0.82 -15.38 9.35
CA VAL A 60 -0.05 -15.90 8.29
C VAL A 60 -1.35 -15.09 8.18
N VAL A 61 -1.98 -14.75 9.31
CA VAL A 61 -3.21 -13.93 9.33
C VAL A 61 -2.95 -12.54 8.74
N LEU A 62 -1.86 -11.90 9.13
CA LEU A 62 -1.46 -10.59 8.60
C LEU A 62 -1.08 -10.66 7.11
N ALA A 63 -0.46 -11.78 6.67
CA ALA A 63 -0.16 -12.03 5.27
C ALA A 63 -1.43 -12.07 4.41
N MET A 64 -2.45 -12.84 4.85
CA MET A 64 -3.75 -12.91 4.17
C MET A 64 -4.44 -11.55 4.13
N ALA A 65 -4.48 -10.85 5.26
CA ALA A 65 -5.07 -9.53 5.36
C ALA A 65 -4.40 -8.52 4.42
N SER A 66 -3.06 -8.50 4.37
CA SER A 66 -2.29 -7.62 3.49
C SER A 66 -2.51 -7.97 2.01
N LEU A 67 -2.50 -9.25 1.66
CA LEU A 67 -2.75 -9.68 0.28
C LEU A 67 -4.13 -9.21 -0.19
N VAL A 68 -5.16 -9.41 0.61
CA VAL A 68 -6.53 -8.95 0.31
C VAL A 68 -6.58 -7.42 0.19
N GLN A 69 -5.95 -6.70 1.11
CA GLN A 69 -5.98 -5.24 1.14
C GLN A 69 -5.30 -4.61 -0.09
N PHE A 70 -4.18 -5.16 -0.52
CA PHE A 70 -3.43 -4.59 -1.64
C PHE A 70 -3.93 -5.06 -3.00
N SER A 71 -4.22 -6.35 -3.17
CA SER A 71 -4.69 -6.90 -4.46
C SER A 71 -6.18 -6.62 -4.73
N GLY A 72 -6.98 -6.51 -3.69
CA GLY A 72 -8.44 -6.29 -3.82
C GLY A 72 -8.84 -4.92 -4.40
N GLY A 73 -7.91 -3.96 -4.49
CA GLY A 73 -8.17 -2.66 -5.13
C GLY A 73 -8.56 -2.75 -6.60
N ILE A 74 -8.07 -3.78 -7.31
CA ILE A 74 -8.45 -4.06 -8.70
C ILE A 74 -9.94 -4.46 -8.76
N VAL A 75 -10.36 -5.31 -7.82
CA VAL A 75 -11.76 -5.74 -7.69
C VAL A 75 -12.65 -4.55 -7.34
N GLY A 76 -12.17 -3.65 -6.48
CA GLY A 76 -12.88 -2.43 -6.09
C GLY A 76 -13.14 -1.48 -7.26
N GLY A 77 -12.16 -1.29 -8.13
CA GLY A 77 -12.32 -0.52 -9.38
C GLY A 77 -13.37 -1.15 -10.30
N ALA A 78 -13.22 -2.45 -10.62
CA ALA A 78 -14.16 -3.17 -11.47
C ALA A 78 -15.60 -3.22 -10.89
N LEU A 79 -15.74 -3.25 -9.57
CA LEU A 79 -17.04 -3.19 -8.92
C LEU A 79 -17.65 -1.78 -9.05
N ALA A 80 -16.83 -0.73 -8.89
CA ALA A 80 -17.28 0.65 -9.05
C ALA A 80 -17.81 0.93 -10.48
N ASP A 81 -17.17 0.34 -11.49
CA ASP A 81 -17.62 0.43 -12.89
C ASP A 81 -18.96 -0.28 -13.13
N ARG A 82 -19.26 -1.35 -12.36
CA ARG A 82 -20.48 -2.14 -12.54
C ARG A 82 -21.69 -1.62 -11.78
N ILE A 83 -21.50 -1.23 -10.52
CA ILE A 83 -22.61 -0.84 -9.63
C ILE A 83 -22.61 0.64 -9.25
N GLY A 84 -21.62 1.40 -9.73
CA GLY A 84 -21.42 2.82 -9.47
C GLY A 84 -20.61 3.11 -8.22
N LEU A 85 -19.97 4.29 -8.19
CA LEU A 85 -19.03 4.71 -7.14
C LEU A 85 -19.66 4.74 -5.75
N ARG A 86 -20.83 5.36 -5.61
CA ARG A 86 -21.55 5.48 -4.33
C ARG A 86 -21.91 4.11 -3.74
N ARG A 87 -22.48 3.22 -4.55
CA ARG A 87 -22.88 1.87 -4.09
C ARG A 87 -21.66 1.06 -3.66
N THR A 88 -20.56 1.15 -4.43
CA THR A 88 -19.30 0.49 -4.07
C THR A 88 -18.75 0.99 -2.73
N MET A 89 -18.72 2.31 -2.50
CA MET A 89 -18.31 2.87 -1.21
C MET A 89 -19.20 2.41 -0.06
N LEU A 90 -20.52 2.37 -0.25
CA LEU A 90 -21.45 1.91 0.79
C LEU A 90 -21.22 0.43 1.14
N TRP A 91 -21.14 -0.46 0.16
CA TRP A 91 -20.86 -1.88 0.40
C TRP A 91 -19.50 -2.07 1.06
N ALA A 92 -18.49 -1.36 0.62
CA ALA A 92 -17.16 -1.37 1.22
C ALA A 92 -17.19 -0.98 2.70
N LEU A 93 -17.93 0.06 3.06
CA LEU A 93 -18.08 0.52 4.44
C LEU A 93 -18.93 -0.45 5.29
N VAL A 94 -19.97 -1.04 4.73
CA VAL A 94 -20.78 -2.07 5.42
C VAL A 94 -19.90 -3.28 5.75
N VAL A 95 -19.15 -3.80 4.77
CA VAL A 95 -18.22 -4.93 4.97
C VAL A 95 -17.17 -4.59 6.02
N ARG A 96 -16.63 -3.37 5.97
CA ARG A 96 -15.61 -2.91 6.92
C ARG A 96 -16.17 -2.72 8.33
N THR A 97 -17.39 -2.17 8.46
CA THR A 97 -18.08 -2.04 9.74
C THR A 97 -18.35 -3.42 10.34
N ALA A 98 -18.81 -4.39 9.54
CA ALA A 98 -18.99 -5.77 9.96
C ALA A 98 -17.66 -6.40 10.41
N GLY A 99 -16.54 -6.08 9.73
CA GLY A 99 -15.22 -6.51 10.16
C GLY A 99 -14.84 -5.99 11.55
N PHE A 100 -15.00 -4.67 11.81
CA PHE A 100 -14.72 -4.11 13.14
C PHE A 100 -15.67 -4.63 14.23
N ALA A 101 -16.95 -4.81 13.92
CA ALA A 101 -17.91 -5.47 14.81
C ALA A 101 -17.48 -6.92 15.09
N GLY A 102 -16.98 -7.62 14.07
CA GLY A 102 -16.41 -8.96 14.22
C GLY A 102 -15.20 -9.01 15.15
N LEU A 103 -14.31 -7.99 15.10
CA LEU A 103 -13.19 -7.87 16.06
C LEU A 103 -13.67 -7.65 17.50
N LEU A 104 -14.76 -6.91 17.71
CA LEU A 104 -15.38 -6.78 19.02
C LEU A 104 -15.92 -8.13 19.52
N LEU A 105 -16.57 -8.89 18.64
CA LEU A 105 -17.06 -10.24 18.97
C LEU A 105 -15.92 -11.24 19.18
N ALA A 106 -14.78 -11.05 18.53
CA ALA A 106 -13.59 -11.90 18.68
C ALA A 106 -13.01 -11.88 20.10
N LEU A 107 -13.31 -10.87 20.90
CA LEU A 107 -12.98 -10.86 22.34
C LEU A 107 -13.66 -12.01 23.09
N ARG A 108 -14.79 -12.50 22.58
CA ARG A 108 -15.54 -13.64 23.16
C ARG A 108 -15.28 -14.96 22.42
N TRP A 109 -15.03 -14.86 21.09
CA TRP A 109 -14.76 -15.98 20.19
C TRP A 109 -13.52 -15.73 19.35
N PRO A 110 -12.31 -16.02 19.86
CA PRO A 110 -11.04 -15.70 19.23
C PRO A 110 -10.89 -16.10 17.76
N PRO A 111 -11.40 -17.26 17.28
CA PRO A 111 -11.26 -17.63 15.87
C PRO A 111 -11.93 -16.65 14.89
N LEU A 112 -12.91 -15.86 15.37
CA LEU A 112 -13.60 -14.87 14.55
C LEU A 112 -12.66 -13.71 14.14
N ALA A 113 -11.59 -13.46 14.90
CA ALA A 113 -10.63 -12.38 14.62
C ALA A 113 -10.02 -12.47 13.22
N ILE A 114 -9.76 -13.68 12.73
CA ILE A 114 -9.18 -13.91 11.39
C ILE A 114 -10.12 -13.40 10.31
N TRP A 115 -11.37 -13.86 10.35
CA TRP A 115 -12.39 -13.46 9.37
C TRP A 115 -12.75 -11.98 9.48
N ALA A 116 -12.82 -11.47 10.70
CA ALA A 116 -13.08 -10.06 10.96
C ALA A 116 -12.00 -9.16 10.38
N LEU A 117 -10.72 -9.53 10.53
CA LEU A 117 -9.60 -8.80 9.96
C LEU A 117 -9.63 -8.84 8.42
N VAL A 118 -9.87 -10.01 7.83
CA VAL A 118 -10.00 -10.18 6.38
C VAL A 118 -11.13 -9.30 5.84
N LEU A 119 -12.32 -9.30 6.48
CA LEU A 119 -13.44 -8.44 6.10
C LEU A 119 -13.06 -6.95 6.17
N THR A 120 -12.39 -6.55 7.24
CA THR A 120 -11.92 -5.15 7.40
C THR A 120 -11.00 -4.74 6.24
N CYS A 121 -10.08 -5.62 5.83
CA CYS A 121 -9.15 -5.40 4.72
C CYS A 121 -9.85 -5.45 3.36
N CYS A 122 -10.82 -6.33 3.15
CA CYS A 122 -11.70 -6.34 1.98
C CYS A 122 -12.41 -5.01 1.80
N GLY A 123 -13.08 -4.52 2.86
CA GLY A 123 -13.74 -3.23 2.82
C GLY A 123 -12.80 -2.07 2.49
N ALA A 124 -11.56 -2.09 3.03
CA ALA A 124 -10.53 -1.11 2.69
C ALA A 124 -10.15 -1.12 1.22
N ALA A 125 -9.95 -2.32 0.66
CA ALA A 125 -9.56 -2.52 -0.72
C ALA A 125 -10.61 -2.00 -1.70
N LEU A 126 -11.88 -2.23 -1.41
CA LEU A 126 -13.01 -1.77 -2.24
C LEU A 126 -13.24 -0.25 -2.11
N TYR A 127 -13.06 0.32 -0.91
CA TYR A 127 -13.37 1.71 -0.62
C TYR A 127 -12.43 2.71 -1.30
N LEU A 128 -11.11 2.47 -1.21
CA LEU A 128 -10.10 3.45 -1.60
C LEU A 128 -10.19 3.93 -3.06
N PRO A 129 -10.30 3.05 -4.08
CA PRO A 129 -10.41 3.48 -5.47
C PRO A 129 -11.72 4.23 -5.72
N ALA A 130 -12.84 3.74 -5.19
CA ALA A 130 -14.15 4.36 -5.37
C ALA A 130 -14.22 5.75 -4.72
N ASN A 131 -13.65 5.93 -3.52
CA ASN A 131 -13.58 7.22 -2.83
C ASN A 131 -12.73 8.25 -3.60
N LYS A 132 -11.57 7.85 -4.13
CA LYS A 132 -10.73 8.74 -4.94
C LYS A 132 -11.44 9.19 -6.20
N ALA A 133 -12.11 8.28 -6.89
CA ALA A 133 -12.88 8.59 -8.09
C ALA A 133 -14.07 9.50 -7.78
N TYR A 134 -14.82 9.23 -6.71
CA TYR A 134 -15.95 10.05 -6.31
C TYR A 134 -15.52 11.47 -5.87
N LEU A 135 -14.38 11.61 -5.21
CA LEU A 135 -13.86 12.89 -4.74
C LEU A 135 -13.59 13.89 -5.88
N VAL A 136 -13.26 13.38 -7.07
CA VAL A 136 -13.00 14.19 -8.27
C VAL A 136 -14.14 14.16 -9.28
N HIS A 137 -15.21 13.42 -8.98
CA HIS A 137 -16.40 13.35 -9.83
C HIS A 137 -17.12 14.71 -9.89
N GLY A 138 -17.39 15.20 -11.10
CA GLY A 138 -18.00 16.51 -11.32
C GLY A 138 -17.12 17.71 -10.93
N VAL A 139 -15.83 17.49 -10.69
CA VAL A 139 -14.86 18.57 -10.43
C VAL A 139 -14.08 18.88 -11.69
N ASP A 140 -13.93 20.18 -12.00
CA ASP A 140 -13.14 20.66 -13.14
C ASP A 140 -11.72 20.13 -13.09
N ASP A 141 -11.13 19.78 -14.25
CA ASP A 141 -9.79 19.17 -14.36
C ASP A 141 -8.70 19.98 -13.67
N GLU A 142 -8.77 21.33 -13.71
CA GLU A 142 -7.83 22.22 -13.04
C GLU A 142 -7.84 22.10 -11.52
N ARG A 143 -8.98 21.73 -10.93
CA ARG A 143 -9.20 21.63 -9.47
C ARG A 143 -8.99 20.21 -8.94
N ARG A 144 -9.05 19.16 -9.76
CA ARG A 144 -8.86 17.75 -9.36
C ARG A 144 -7.58 17.50 -8.55
N PRO A 145 -6.40 18.04 -8.94
CA PRO A 145 -5.19 17.85 -8.14
C PRO A 145 -5.28 18.40 -6.73
N ALA A 146 -5.98 19.52 -6.52
CA ALA A 146 -6.15 20.12 -5.20
C ALA A 146 -7.02 19.24 -4.29
N PHE A 147 -8.12 18.68 -4.82
CA PHE A 147 -8.99 17.75 -4.07
C PHE A 147 -8.31 16.44 -3.74
N LEU A 148 -7.57 15.86 -4.66
CA LEU A 148 -6.77 14.64 -4.42
C LEU A 148 -5.69 14.89 -3.37
N SER A 149 -5.01 16.03 -3.43
CA SER A 149 -4.01 16.43 -2.44
C SER A 149 -4.62 16.62 -1.06
N ALA A 150 -5.76 17.30 -0.97
CA ALA A 150 -6.48 17.49 0.30
C ALA A 150 -6.96 16.14 0.88
N GLY A 151 -7.49 15.25 0.05
CA GLY A 151 -7.89 13.91 0.44
C GLY A 151 -6.71 13.08 0.95
N ASN A 152 -5.55 13.13 0.28
CA ASN A 152 -4.34 12.45 0.74
C ASN A 152 -3.80 13.05 2.06
N ALA A 153 -3.84 14.36 2.23
CA ALA A 153 -3.44 15.01 3.48
C ALA A 153 -4.35 14.58 4.64
N ALA A 154 -5.68 14.56 4.42
CA ALA A 154 -6.66 14.09 5.40
C ALA A 154 -6.43 12.61 5.76
N LEU A 155 -6.17 11.74 4.77
CA LEU A 155 -5.84 10.34 4.96
C LEU A 155 -4.61 10.16 5.86
N ASN A 156 -3.51 10.82 5.53
CA ASN A 156 -2.27 10.72 6.31
C ASN A 156 -2.42 11.29 7.73
N ALA A 157 -3.19 12.38 7.90
CA ALA A 157 -3.49 12.92 9.21
C ALA A 157 -4.29 11.93 10.07
N GLY A 158 -5.29 11.25 9.49
CA GLY A 158 -6.03 10.19 10.18
C GLY A 158 -5.14 9.02 10.58
N MET A 159 -4.24 8.58 9.69
CA MET A 159 -3.26 7.53 9.96
C MET A 159 -2.29 7.90 11.10
N ALA A 160 -1.87 9.15 11.17
CA ALA A 160 -0.97 9.64 12.23
C ALA A 160 -1.65 9.74 13.60
N VAL A 161 -2.90 10.23 13.64
CA VAL A 161 -3.63 10.47 14.89
C VAL A 161 -4.24 9.19 15.47
N GLY A 162 -4.70 8.26 14.61
CA GLY A 162 -5.38 7.03 15.05
C GLY A 162 -4.61 6.24 16.10
N PRO A 163 -3.35 5.88 15.90
CA PRO A 163 -2.56 5.13 16.87
C PRO A 163 -2.35 5.86 18.20
N LEU A 164 -2.26 7.20 18.19
CA LEU A 164 -2.11 8.00 19.42
C LEU A 164 -3.32 7.87 20.34
N ILE A 165 -4.53 7.87 19.75
CA ILE A 165 -5.77 7.68 20.50
C ILE A 165 -5.86 6.24 21.02
N ALA A 166 -5.51 5.26 20.19
CA ALA A 166 -5.71 3.84 20.49
C ALA A 166 -4.65 3.24 21.40
N GLY A 167 -3.39 3.72 21.33
CA GLY A 167 -2.24 3.13 22.02
C GLY A 167 -2.46 2.85 23.50
N PRO A 168 -3.03 3.76 24.31
CA PRO A 168 -3.30 3.51 25.71
C PRO A 168 -4.37 2.44 25.97
N PHE A 169 -5.28 2.22 25.01
CA PHE A 169 -6.50 1.40 25.20
C PHE A 169 -6.44 0.02 24.56
N VAL A 170 -5.56 -0.20 23.59
CA VAL A 170 -5.57 -1.42 22.76
C VAL A 170 -5.40 -2.71 23.55
N LEU A 171 -4.63 -2.69 24.61
CA LEU A 171 -4.44 -3.84 25.50
C LEU A 171 -5.26 -3.73 26.80
N SER A 172 -5.43 -2.53 27.34
CA SER A 172 -6.16 -2.32 28.59
C SER A 172 -7.68 -2.42 28.43
N SER A 173 -8.22 -1.89 27.33
CA SER A 173 -9.67 -1.81 27.11
C SER A 173 -10.05 -2.02 25.64
N PRO A 174 -9.66 -3.16 25.01
CA PRO A 174 -9.89 -3.41 23.58
C PRO A 174 -11.38 -3.40 23.20
N GLY A 175 -12.27 -3.81 24.11
CA GLY A 175 -13.71 -3.79 23.88
C GLY A 175 -14.25 -2.36 23.63
N TRP A 176 -13.80 -1.41 24.43
CA TRP A 176 -14.13 0.01 24.24
C TRP A 176 -13.60 0.55 22.91
N LEU A 177 -12.36 0.22 22.60
CA LEU A 177 -11.71 0.64 21.36
C LEU A 177 -12.46 0.13 20.13
N PHE A 178 -12.75 -1.17 20.07
CA PHE A 178 -13.46 -1.77 18.95
C PHE A 178 -14.91 -1.29 18.84
N ALA A 179 -15.61 -1.07 19.96
CA ALA A 179 -16.93 -0.48 19.98
C ALA A 179 -16.93 0.95 19.43
N ALA A 180 -15.99 1.79 19.87
CA ALA A 180 -15.84 3.16 19.39
C ALA A 180 -15.55 3.20 17.88
N VAL A 181 -14.64 2.36 17.39
CA VAL A 181 -14.31 2.27 15.96
C VAL A 181 -15.50 1.75 15.15
N THR A 182 -16.20 0.72 15.64
CA THR A 182 -17.41 0.21 14.98
C THR A 182 -18.48 1.29 14.88
N THR A 183 -18.71 2.07 15.93
CA THR A 183 -19.66 3.17 15.96
C THR A 183 -19.26 4.28 14.99
N LEU A 184 -17.95 4.62 14.93
CA LEU A 184 -17.41 5.58 13.96
C LEU A 184 -17.68 5.13 12.52
N PHE A 185 -17.40 3.86 12.20
CA PHE A 185 -17.64 3.31 10.86
C PHE A 185 -19.13 3.26 10.53
N LEU A 186 -19.97 2.91 11.48
CA LEU A 186 -21.44 2.96 11.31
C LEU A 186 -21.90 4.39 10.98
N ALA A 187 -21.45 5.39 11.75
CA ALA A 187 -21.79 6.79 11.51
C ALA A 187 -21.33 7.27 10.13
N VAL A 188 -20.10 6.90 9.74
CA VAL A 188 -19.56 7.21 8.41
C VAL A 188 -20.35 6.51 7.30
N THR A 189 -20.76 5.26 7.51
CA THR A 189 -21.60 4.51 6.55
C THR A 189 -22.95 5.18 6.36
N VAL A 190 -23.61 5.58 7.45
CA VAL A 190 -24.89 6.33 7.40
C VAL A 190 -24.72 7.67 6.68
N GLY A 191 -23.61 8.37 6.92
CA GLY A 191 -23.29 9.61 6.19
C GLY A 191 -23.13 9.38 4.68
N HIS A 192 -22.43 8.33 4.27
CA HIS A 192 -22.27 7.96 2.85
C HIS A 192 -23.61 7.57 2.20
N ALA A 193 -24.53 6.98 2.93
CA ALA A 193 -25.86 6.68 2.42
C ALA A 193 -26.65 7.93 2.02
N ARG A 194 -26.29 9.10 2.54
CA ARG A 194 -26.92 10.40 2.21
C ARG A 194 -26.22 11.16 1.09
N LEU A 195 -25.10 10.64 0.56
CA LEU A 195 -24.43 11.24 -0.59
C LEU A 195 -25.32 11.18 -1.83
N PRO A 196 -25.26 12.19 -2.73
CA PRO A 196 -25.96 12.11 -4.02
C PRO A 196 -25.56 10.88 -4.81
N GLY A 197 -26.49 10.31 -5.56
CA GLY A 197 -26.18 9.27 -6.55
C GLY A 197 -25.34 9.89 -7.68
N THR A 198 -24.44 9.13 -8.23
CA THR A 198 -23.77 9.43 -9.50
C THR A 198 -24.63 8.93 -10.67
N GLU A 199 -25.95 9.19 -10.61
CA GLU A 199 -26.89 8.76 -11.62
C GLU A 199 -26.75 9.66 -12.85
N GLY A 200 -26.31 9.11 -13.97
CA GLY A 200 -26.29 9.80 -15.27
C GLY A 200 -25.07 9.59 -16.14
N GLU A 201 -24.05 8.93 -15.69
CA GLU A 201 -23.00 8.47 -16.59
C GLU A 201 -23.28 7.02 -17.01
N ASP A 202 -23.74 6.88 -18.25
CA ASP A 202 -23.61 5.61 -18.97
C ASP A 202 -22.17 5.11 -18.79
N PRO A 203 -21.95 3.80 -18.59
CA PRO A 203 -20.61 3.22 -18.49
C PRO A 203 -19.89 3.25 -19.87
N THR A 204 -19.95 4.39 -20.56
CA THR A 204 -19.33 4.63 -21.86
C THR A 204 -17.95 5.29 -21.77
N GLY A 205 -17.43 5.54 -20.55
CA GLY A 205 -16.01 5.81 -20.37
C GLY A 205 -15.23 4.52 -20.55
N SER A 206 -14.68 4.32 -21.76
CA SER A 206 -13.67 3.32 -22.12
C SER A 206 -13.74 2.03 -21.27
N ARG A 207 -14.54 1.07 -21.68
CA ARG A 207 -14.26 -0.34 -21.41
C ARG A 207 -12.88 -0.65 -22.00
N GLU A 208 -11.81 -0.25 -21.33
CA GLU A 208 -10.60 -1.02 -21.48
C GLU A 208 -10.97 -2.40 -20.94
N THR A 209 -11.34 -3.27 -21.84
CA THR A 209 -11.43 -4.71 -21.60
C THR A 209 -10.21 -5.05 -20.79
N VAL A 210 -10.41 -5.55 -19.55
CA VAL A 210 -9.31 -6.04 -18.72
C VAL A 210 -8.43 -6.87 -19.64
N PRO A 211 -7.23 -6.42 -19.99
CA PRO A 211 -6.46 -7.10 -21.02
C PRO A 211 -6.18 -8.50 -20.53
N SER A 212 -6.23 -9.45 -21.43
CA SER A 212 -5.88 -10.84 -21.22
C SER A 212 -4.53 -10.98 -20.51
N GLY A 213 -4.55 -11.03 -19.17
CA GLY A 213 -3.40 -11.18 -18.29
C GLY A 213 -3.11 -9.97 -17.41
N LEU A 214 -3.39 -10.11 -16.10
CA LEU A 214 -3.11 -9.10 -15.06
C LEU A 214 -1.64 -8.62 -15.07
N LEU A 215 -0.72 -9.45 -15.54
CA LEU A 215 0.73 -9.19 -15.62
C LEU A 215 1.20 -8.85 -17.04
N ALA A 216 0.28 -8.74 -18.03
CA ALA A 216 0.68 -8.39 -19.38
C ALA A 216 1.27 -6.97 -19.43
N GLY A 217 2.47 -6.81 -20.04
CA GLY A 217 3.17 -5.53 -20.13
C GLY A 217 3.75 -5.02 -18.79
N VAL A 218 3.91 -5.88 -17.79
CA VAL A 218 4.52 -5.52 -16.52
C VAL A 218 5.99 -5.13 -16.71
N ALA A 219 6.39 -4.01 -16.13
CA ALA A 219 7.79 -3.64 -16.00
C ALA A 219 8.45 -4.49 -14.90
N LEU A 220 9.00 -5.64 -15.27
CA LEU A 220 9.42 -6.69 -14.33
C LEU A 220 10.39 -6.19 -13.26
N LEU A 221 11.37 -5.35 -13.63
CA LEU A 221 12.37 -4.88 -12.65
C LEU A 221 11.75 -4.00 -11.54
N PRO A 222 10.99 -2.93 -11.82
CA PRO A 222 10.34 -2.18 -10.76
C PRO A 222 9.26 -3.00 -10.04
N PHE A 223 8.59 -3.95 -10.69
CA PHE A 223 7.65 -4.84 -10.04
C PHE A 223 8.32 -5.71 -8.96
N VAL A 224 9.41 -6.40 -9.31
CA VAL A 224 10.14 -7.26 -8.36
C VAL A 224 10.84 -6.42 -7.28
N ALA A 225 11.41 -5.27 -7.65
CA ALA A 225 12.01 -4.35 -6.68
C ALA A 225 10.97 -3.82 -5.68
N ASN A 226 9.75 -3.54 -6.14
CA ASN A 226 8.65 -3.11 -5.29
C ASN A 226 8.16 -4.24 -4.37
N ALA A 227 8.00 -5.46 -4.89
CA ALA A 227 7.64 -6.62 -4.08
C ALA A 227 8.69 -6.87 -2.98
N LEU A 228 9.98 -6.75 -3.31
CA LEU A 228 11.07 -6.88 -2.34
C LEU A 228 11.07 -5.73 -1.32
N ALA A 229 10.86 -4.49 -1.75
CA ALA A 229 10.77 -3.34 -0.86
C ALA A 229 9.62 -3.52 0.15
N PHE A 230 8.45 -3.93 -0.32
CA PHE A 230 7.31 -4.22 0.55
C PHE A 230 7.55 -5.44 1.45
N TYR A 231 8.20 -6.49 0.95
CA TYR A 231 8.59 -7.64 1.77
C TYR A 231 9.43 -7.21 2.99
N LEU A 232 10.45 -6.40 2.76
CA LEU A 232 11.36 -5.95 3.82
C LEU A 232 10.72 -4.90 4.74
N TYR A 233 9.96 -3.96 4.18
CA TYR A 233 9.23 -2.95 4.93
C TYR A 233 8.15 -3.56 5.84
N PHE A 234 7.45 -4.60 5.38
CA PHE A 234 6.40 -5.22 6.16
C PHE A 234 6.90 -6.09 7.33
N HIS A 235 8.19 -6.43 7.40
CA HIS A 235 8.77 -6.92 8.65
C HIS A 235 8.63 -5.87 9.76
N PHE A 236 8.90 -4.62 9.45
CA PHE A 236 8.67 -3.50 10.36
C PHE A 236 7.19 -3.33 10.68
N GLN A 237 6.31 -3.27 9.68
CA GLN A 237 4.89 -3.03 9.87
C GLN A 237 4.15 -4.13 10.66
N HIS A 238 4.50 -5.39 10.46
CA HIS A 238 3.82 -6.51 11.09
C HIS A 238 4.31 -6.79 12.51
N PHE A 239 5.61 -6.63 12.78
CA PHE A 239 6.23 -7.13 14.02
C PHE A 239 6.74 -6.03 14.95
N LEU A 240 6.86 -4.77 14.49
CA LEU A 240 7.30 -3.69 15.38
C LEU A 240 6.36 -3.48 16.56
N ALA A 241 5.04 -3.65 16.37
CA ALA A 241 4.07 -3.45 17.45
C ALA A 241 4.35 -4.40 18.62
N VAL A 242 4.53 -5.70 18.36
CA VAL A 242 4.89 -6.70 19.38
C VAL A 242 6.22 -6.32 20.03
N TYR A 243 7.24 -6.08 19.22
CA TYR A 243 8.59 -5.76 19.69
C TYR A 243 8.66 -4.50 20.55
N ALA A 244 7.93 -3.44 20.16
CA ALA A 244 7.92 -2.17 20.88
C ALA A 244 7.08 -2.22 22.17
N VAL A 245 5.99 -2.99 22.18
CA VAL A 245 5.14 -3.16 23.36
C VAL A 245 5.88 -3.91 24.47
N GLU A 246 6.59 -4.99 24.12
CA GLU A 246 7.43 -5.73 25.08
C GLU A 246 8.50 -4.87 25.73
N ARG A 247 9.09 -3.92 25.01
CA ARG A 247 10.25 -3.11 25.46
C ARG A 247 9.91 -1.76 26.02
N ALA A 248 8.76 -1.23 25.69
CA ALA A 248 8.33 0.10 26.11
C ALA A 248 6.84 0.10 26.50
N SER A 249 5.94 0.35 25.54
CA SER A 249 4.49 0.31 25.72
C SER A 249 3.79 0.51 24.36
N SER A 250 2.48 0.16 24.30
CA SER A 250 1.64 0.48 23.15
C SER A 250 1.51 1.98 22.89
N ALA A 251 1.48 2.80 23.93
CA ALA A 251 1.48 4.26 23.80
C ALA A 251 2.79 4.77 23.17
N PHE A 252 3.94 4.21 23.55
CA PHE A 252 5.23 4.58 22.94
C PHE A 252 5.32 4.14 21.48
N TYR A 253 4.81 2.96 21.14
CA TYR A 253 4.70 2.52 19.74
C TYR A 253 3.89 3.52 18.90
N SER A 254 2.82 4.10 19.46
CA SER A 254 2.05 5.15 18.80
C SER A 254 2.87 6.40 18.48
N VAL A 255 3.81 6.76 19.37
CA VAL A 255 4.74 7.88 19.13
C VAL A 255 5.71 7.56 17.98
N VAL A 256 6.19 6.32 17.88
CA VAL A 256 7.01 5.88 16.74
C VAL A 256 6.23 6.00 15.43
N LEU A 257 4.97 5.55 15.39
CA LEU A 257 4.11 5.68 14.21
C LEU A 257 3.83 7.15 13.86
N LEU A 258 3.57 8.01 14.86
CA LEU A 258 3.40 9.44 14.64
C LEU A 258 4.63 10.04 13.96
N LEU A 259 5.83 9.72 14.45
CA LEU A 259 7.09 10.16 13.84
C LEU A 259 7.19 9.70 12.38
N CYS A 260 6.92 8.41 12.10
CA CYS A 260 6.98 7.86 10.75
C CYS A 260 5.99 8.57 9.80
N PHE A 261 4.72 8.73 10.18
CA PHE A 261 3.74 9.42 9.35
C PHE A 261 4.04 10.91 9.17
N THR A 262 4.56 11.57 10.20
CA THR A 262 5.00 12.97 10.10
C THR A 262 6.15 13.11 9.12
N LEU A 263 7.12 12.20 9.15
CA LEU A 263 8.21 12.17 8.17
C LEU A 263 7.68 11.98 6.74
N VAL A 264 6.73 11.08 6.51
CA VAL A 264 6.11 10.92 5.18
C VAL A 264 5.46 12.21 4.73
N ILE A 265 4.64 12.85 5.59
CA ILE A 265 3.91 14.08 5.25
C ILE A 265 4.87 15.23 4.92
N VAL A 266 5.97 15.35 5.66
CA VAL A 266 6.91 16.48 5.53
C VAL A 266 8.00 16.20 4.50
N VAL A 267 8.67 15.04 4.60
CA VAL A 267 9.88 14.74 3.82
C VAL A 267 9.54 14.32 2.39
N GLN A 268 8.46 13.55 2.19
CA GLN A 268 8.13 13.04 0.85
C GLN A 268 7.89 14.18 -0.18
N PRO A 269 7.10 15.23 0.09
CA PRO A 269 6.95 16.34 -0.84
C PRO A 269 8.27 17.09 -1.09
N LEU A 270 9.04 17.34 -0.03
CA LEU A 270 10.32 18.07 -0.12
C LEU A 270 11.38 17.28 -0.92
N ALA A 271 11.46 15.97 -0.71
CA ALA A 271 12.43 15.10 -1.36
C ALA A 271 12.00 14.66 -2.76
N SER A 272 10.72 14.80 -3.13
CA SER A 272 10.15 14.26 -4.38
C SER A 272 10.92 14.72 -5.63
N GLY A 273 11.32 15.99 -5.70
CA GLY A 273 12.10 16.56 -6.79
C GLY A 273 13.50 15.92 -6.92
N LEU A 274 14.17 15.69 -5.79
CA LEU A 274 15.48 15.03 -5.73
C LEU A 274 15.37 13.56 -6.14
N ILE A 275 14.41 12.82 -5.56
CA ILE A 275 14.17 11.40 -5.84
C ILE A 275 13.87 11.18 -7.32
N ARG A 276 13.07 12.05 -7.93
CA ARG A 276 12.74 11.97 -9.35
C ARG A 276 13.98 12.04 -10.24
N ARG A 277 14.94 12.91 -9.90
CA ARG A 277 16.21 13.11 -10.65
C ARG A 277 17.25 12.02 -10.40
N MET A 278 17.14 11.26 -9.30
CA MET A 278 18.09 10.19 -8.97
C MET A 278 18.10 9.10 -10.06
N PRO A 279 19.28 8.54 -10.43
CA PRO A 279 19.36 7.29 -11.16
C PRO A 279 18.66 6.16 -10.39
N TYR A 280 17.95 5.25 -11.09
CA TYR A 280 17.17 4.19 -10.45
C TYR A 280 18.02 3.30 -9.54
N ALA A 281 19.21 2.88 -10.00
CA ALA A 281 20.12 2.06 -9.20
C ALA A 281 20.57 2.75 -7.90
N LEU A 282 20.84 4.07 -7.95
CA LEU A 282 21.22 4.85 -6.76
C LEU A 282 20.03 4.95 -5.78
N ALA A 283 18.82 5.18 -6.28
CA ALA A 283 17.63 5.23 -5.44
C ALA A 283 17.36 3.89 -4.74
N LEU A 284 17.53 2.75 -5.44
CA LEU A 284 17.44 1.43 -4.83
C LEU A 284 18.52 1.24 -3.75
N ALA A 285 19.78 1.61 -4.05
CA ALA A 285 20.87 1.49 -3.09
C ALA A 285 20.60 2.33 -1.82
N VAL A 286 20.27 3.61 -1.98
CA VAL A 286 19.95 4.52 -0.86
C VAL A 286 18.76 4.01 -0.05
N GLY A 287 17.68 3.62 -0.71
CA GLY A 287 16.48 3.18 -0.04
C GLY A 287 16.68 1.86 0.73
N PHE A 288 17.25 0.83 0.10
CA PHE A 288 17.51 -0.43 0.79
C PHE A 288 18.59 -0.31 1.88
N THR A 289 19.59 0.55 1.73
CA THR A 289 20.55 0.84 2.81
C THR A 289 19.87 1.57 3.96
N GLY A 290 18.95 2.51 3.69
CA GLY A 290 18.14 3.16 4.72
C GLY A 290 17.28 2.17 5.51
N LEU A 291 16.59 1.24 4.81
CA LEU A 291 15.86 0.14 5.45
C LEU A 291 16.79 -0.74 6.29
N ALA A 292 17.93 -1.16 5.74
CA ALA A 292 18.89 -2.01 6.44
C ALA A 292 19.41 -1.34 7.71
N ALA A 293 19.82 -0.08 7.62
CA ALA A 293 20.30 0.69 8.76
C ALA A 293 19.22 0.84 9.85
N GLY A 294 17.98 1.16 9.44
CA GLY A 294 16.88 1.29 10.37
C GLY A 294 16.53 -0.03 11.07
N LEU A 295 16.44 -1.13 10.32
CA LEU A 295 16.19 -2.46 10.88
C LEU A 295 17.33 -2.90 11.81
N ALA A 296 18.59 -2.64 11.45
CA ALA A 296 19.72 -2.96 12.30
C ALA A 296 19.70 -2.15 13.62
N VAL A 297 19.34 -0.87 13.57
CA VAL A 297 19.18 -0.01 14.75
C VAL A 297 18.06 -0.53 15.67
N LEU A 298 16.95 -1.04 15.11
CA LEU A 298 15.87 -1.63 15.92
C LEU A 298 16.35 -2.79 16.79
N ALA A 299 17.35 -3.54 16.35
CA ALA A 299 17.88 -4.69 17.10
C ALA A 299 18.38 -4.33 18.51
N ALA A 300 18.78 -3.07 18.74
CA ALA A 300 19.22 -2.59 20.06
C ALA A 300 18.06 -2.53 21.08
N GLY A 301 16.79 -2.50 20.65
CA GLY A 301 15.60 -2.61 21.50
C GLY A 301 15.36 -1.46 22.47
N THR A 302 16.14 -0.39 22.44
CA THR A 302 15.95 0.79 23.28
C THR A 302 14.90 1.73 22.69
N ARG A 303 14.30 2.60 23.53
CA ARG A 303 13.34 3.61 23.06
C ARG A 303 13.94 4.52 21.98
N ALA A 304 15.17 4.93 22.14
CA ALA A 304 15.89 5.73 21.14
C ALA A 304 16.09 4.96 19.83
N ALA A 305 16.42 3.66 19.90
CA ALA A 305 16.58 2.79 18.75
C ALA A 305 15.24 2.57 17.99
N LEU A 306 14.12 2.45 18.70
CA LEU A 306 12.80 2.35 18.10
C LEU A 306 12.43 3.60 17.29
N LEU A 307 12.72 4.80 17.83
CA LEU A 307 12.49 6.07 17.12
C LEU A 307 13.45 6.23 15.93
N ALA A 308 14.75 6.06 16.15
CA ALA A 308 15.76 6.24 15.11
C ALA A 308 15.61 5.20 14.00
N GLY A 309 15.37 3.93 14.36
CA GLY A 309 15.11 2.85 13.40
C GLY A 309 13.87 3.10 12.56
N GLY A 310 12.76 3.49 13.20
CA GLY A 310 11.52 3.86 12.50
C GLY A 310 11.72 5.03 11.54
N ALA A 311 12.47 6.06 11.95
CA ALA A 311 12.79 7.21 11.10
C ALA A 311 13.63 6.80 9.89
N LEU A 312 14.69 6.01 10.08
CA LEU A 312 15.57 5.55 8.99
C LEU A 312 14.81 4.65 7.99
N ILE A 313 13.99 3.73 8.48
CA ILE A 313 13.13 2.89 7.64
C ILE A 313 12.21 3.78 6.80
N THR A 314 11.53 4.73 7.43
CA THR A 314 10.59 5.63 6.74
C THR A 314 11.29 6.49 5.68
N LEU A 315 12.50 6.97 5.93
CA LEU A 315 13.27 7.69 4.91
C LEU A 315 13.67 6.79 3.75
N GLY A 316 14.01 5.54 4.02
CA GLY A 316 14.30 4.53 2.99
C GLY A 316 13.09 4.23 2.11
N ASP A 317 11.91 3.99 2.73
CA ASP A 317 10.68 3.67 2.00
C ASP A 317 10.17 4.84 1.16
N ILE A 318 10.28 6.09 1.61
CA ILE A 318 9.94 7.27 0.80
C ILE A 318 10.69 7.25 -0.52
N VAL A 319 11.97 6.91 -0.51
CA VAL A 319 12.79 6.81 -1.73
C VAL A 319 12.37 5.63 -2.59
N LEU A 320 12.22 4.44 -1.99
CA LEU A 320 11.93 3.20 -2.72
C LEU A 320 10.55 3.25 -3.39
N PHE A 321 9.50 3.57 -2.63
CA PHE A 321 8.13 3.50 -3.15
C PHE A 321 7.91 4.53 -4.24
N LEU A 322 8.32 5.79 -4.03
CA LEU A 322 8.18 6.83 -5.04
C LEU A 322 8.97 6.48 -6.30
N LYS A 323 10.23 6.03 -6.16
CA LYS A 323 11.06 5.74 -7.33
C LYS A 323 10.62 4.49 -8.09
N ASN A 324 10.13 3.47 -7.39
CA ASN A 324 9.58 2.27 -8.04
C ASN A 324 8.33 2.59 -8.86
N ASP A 325 7.42 3.41 -8.33
CA ASP A 325 6.23 3.85 -9.06
C ASP A 325 6.60 4.64 -10.32
N LEU A 326 7.49 5.64 -10.19
CA LEU A 326 7.95 6.45 -11.32
C LEU A 326 8.66 5.61 -12.39
N GLU A 327 9.46 4.64 -12.00
CA GLU A 327 10.18 3.78 -12.94
C GLU A 327 9.26 2.77 -13.62
N ALA A 328 8.24 2.28 -12.90
CA ALA A 328 7.21 1.41 -13.46
C ALA A 328 6.40 2.14 -14.55
N LEU A 329 5.94 3.37 -14.27
CA LEU A 329 5.25 4.22 -15.23
C LEU A 329 6.11 4.49 -16.47
N ARG A 330 7.40 4.74 -16.29
CA ARG A 330 8.33 5.03 -17.39
C ARG A 330 8.57 3.83 -18.31
N ARG A 331 8.57 2.60 -17.76
CA ARG A 331 8.96 1.37 -18.48
C ARG A 331 7.79 0.56 -19.01
N SER A 332 6.61 0.75 -18.48
CA SER A 332 5.43 0.00 -18.92
C SER A 332 4.78 0.68 -20.13
N PRO A 333 4.35 -0.08 -21.15
CA PRO A 333 3.56 0.44 -22.26
C PRO A 333 2.07 0.56 -21.91
N ARG A 334 1.68 0.27 -20.67
CA ARG A 334 0.30 0.26 -20.21
C ARG A 334 -0.14 1.60 -19.66
N SER A 335 -1.47 1.79 -19.52
CA SER A 335 -2.03 2.97 -18.85
C SER A 335 -1.57 3.06 -17.39
N ASP A 336 -1.48 4.27 -16.87
CA ASP A 336 -1.03 4.56 -15.50
C ASP A 336 -1.83 3.77 -14.45
N ALA A 337 -3.16 3.62 -14.66
CA ALA A 337 -4.04 2.88 -13.77
C ALA A 337 -3.65 1.40 -13.69
N VAL A 338 -3.34 0.76 -14.82
CA VAL A 338 -2.89 -0.65 -14.86
C VAL A 338 -1.53 -0.78 -14.18
N VAL A 339 -0.60 0.14 -14.42
CA VAL A 339 0.73 0.13 -13.79
C VAL A 339 0.62 0.24 -12.27
N PHE A 340 -0.17 1.18 -11.76
CA PHE A 340 -0.41 1.28 -10.31
C PHE A 340 -1.08 0.03 -9.74
N GLY A 341 -2.01 -0.60 -10.49
CA GLY A 341 -2.60 -1.88 -10.11
C GLY A 341 -1.57 -2.99 -9.98
N GLN A 342 -0.63 -3.10 -10.95
CA GLN A 342 0.48 -4.04 -10.91
C GLN A 342 1.42 -3.78 -9.74
N GLN A 343 1.77 -2.51 -9.46
CA GLN A 343 2.59 -2.14 -8.30
C GLN A 343 1.90 -2.45 -6.97
N ARG A 344 0.60 -2.28 -6.88
CA ARG A 344 -0.20 -2.70 -5.73
C ARG A 344 -0.18 -4.21 -5.53
N LEU A 345 -0.29 -4.99 -6.62
CA LEU A 345 -0.16 -6.45 -6.55
C LEU A 345 1.23 -6.86 -6.06
N ALA A 346 2.30 -6.23 -6.57
CA ALA A 346 3.67 -6.45 -6.08
C ALA A 346 3.79 -6.17 -4.58
N ALA A 347 3.19 -5.07 -4.11
CA ALA A 347 3.13 -4.72 -2.69
C ALA A 347 2.42 -5.79 -1.87
N GLY A 348 1.26 -6.28 -2.34
CA GLY A 348 0.51 -7.36 -1.69
C GLY A 348 1.28 -8.66 -1.58
N LEU A 349 1.97 -9.05 -2.64
CA LEU A 349 2.82 -10.25 -2.65
C LEU A 349 4.00 -10.11 -1.67
N GLY A 350 4.67 -8.94 -1.66
CA GLY A 350 5.74 -8.65 -0.72
C GLY A 350 5.27 -8.67 0.73
N ALA A 351 4.17 -7.98 1.05
CA ALA A 351 3.59 -7.95 2.38
C ALA A 351 3.12 -9.34 2.85
N CYS A 352 2.54 -10.14 1.94
CA CYS A 352 2.15 -11.52 2.22
C CYS A 352 3.38 -12.39 2.55
N ALA A 353 4.43 -12.33 1.72
CA ALA A 353 5.67 -13.06 1.97
C ALA A 353 6.31 -12.65 3.32
N SER A 354 6.30 -11.36 3.64
CA SER A 354 6.76 -10.83 4.94
C SER A 354 5.96 -11.40 6.11
N GLY A 355 4.65 -11.45 6.02
CA GLY A 355 3.81 -12.01 7.09
C GLY A 355 4.12 -13.48 7.35
N VAL A 356 4.18 -14.30 6.27
CA VAL A 356 4.46 -15.74 6.40
C VAL A 356 5.87 -16.00 6.90
N LEU A 357 6.89 -15.50 6.21
CA LEU A 357 8.29 -15.76 6.54
C LEU A 357 8.72 -15.03 7.80
N GLY A 358 8.33 -13.75 7.93
CA GLY A 358 8.64 -12.93 9.10
C GLY A 358 8.00 -13.47 10.37
N GLY A 359 6.75 -13.97 10.31
CA GLY A 359 6.08 -14.57 11.47
C GLY A 359 6.80 -15.80 11.99
N GLN A 360 7.27 -16.68 11.08
CA GLN A 360 8.07 -17.87 11.47
C GLN A 360 9.41 -17.46 12.07
N LEU A 361 10.13 -16.54 11.40
CA LEU A 361 11.45 -16.06 11.87
C LEU A 361 11.35 -15.34 13.20
N TYR A 362 10.35 -14.47 13.38
CA TYR A 362 10.14 -13.76 14.65
C TYR A 362 9.80 -14.74 15.78
N GLY A 363 8.89 -15.70 15.53
CA GLY A 363 8.51 -16.71 16.50
C GLY A 363 9.68 -17.65 16.89
N LEU A 364 10.62 -17.93 15.97
CA LEU A 364 11.86 -18.65 16.31
C LEU A 364 12.78 -17.80 17.19
N GLY A 365 12.93 -16.51 16.89
CA GLY A 365 13.70 -15.56 17.70
C GLY A 365 13.15 -15.42 19.11
N GLU A 366 11.81 -15.36 19.25
CA GLU A 366 11.12 -15.30 20.53
C GLU A 366 11.39 -16.56 21.39
N ARG A 367 11.22 -17.76 20.81
CA ARG A 367 11.52 -19.03 21.50
C ARG A 367 12.98 -19.15 21.93
N ALA A 368 13.91 -18.56 21.16
CA ALA A 368 15.32 -18.53 21.48
C ALA A 368 15.70 -17.42 22.46
N GLY A 369 14.76 -16.55 22.88
CA GLY A 369 15.03 -15.41 23.75
C GLY A 369 15.82 -14.28 23.09
N HIS A 370 15.92 -14.25 21.77
CA HIS A 370 16.77 -13.34 21.01
C HIS A 370 16.03 -12.64 19.88
N THR A 371 14.91 -11.95 20.16
CA THR A 371 14.09 -11.27 19.16
C THR A 371 14.84 -10.15 18.40
N GLY A 372 15.93 -9.62 18.95
CA GLY A 372 16.80 -8.67 18.24
C GLY A 372 17.43 -9.23 16.97
N TRP A 373 17.68 -10.53 16.89
CA TRP A 373 18.27 -11.18 15.71
C TRP A 373 17.34 -11.14 14.50
N PHE A 374 16.03 -11.16 14.72
CA PHE A 374 15.05 -10.99 13.65
C PHE A 374 15.33 -9.70 12.85
N TRP A 375 15.58 -8.60 13.54
CA TRP A 375 15.87 -7.31 12.91
C TRP A 375 17.20 -7.31 12.17
N LEU A 376 18.23 -7.97 12.71
CA LEU A 376 19.53 -8.11 12.03
C LEU A 376 19.43 -8.97 10.78
N LEU A 377 18.67 -10.07 10.83
CA LEU A 377 18.42 -10.92 9.66
C LEU A 377 17.65 -10.16 8.58
N ALA A 378 16.63 -9.40 8.95
CA ALA A 378 15.89 -8.54 8.03
C ALA A 378 16.80 -7.46 7.41
N ALA A 379 17.67 -6.84 8.22
CA ALA A 379 18.66 -5.88 7.73
C ALA A 379 19.66 -6.53 6.73
N ALA A 380 20.13 -7.73 7.02
CA ALA A 380 21.02 -8.48 6.12
C ALA A 380 20.33 -8.78 4.78
N GLN A 381 19.05 -9.14 4.78
CA GLN A 381 18.27 -9.36 3.56
C GLN A 381 18.18 -8.07 2.71
N CYS A 382 18.03 -6.88 3.33
CA CYS A 382 18.03 -5.60 2.62
C CYS A 382 19.33 -5.34 1.85
N LEU A 383 20.46 -5.83 2.33
CA LEU A 383 21.76 -5.64 1.69
C LEU A 383 22.06 -6.74 0.65
N LEU A 384 21.58 -7.96 0.86
CA LEU A 384 21.92 -9.12 0.04
C LEU A 384 20.96 -9.34 -1.15
N LEU A 385 19.65 -9.18 -0.93
CA LEU A 385 18.67 -9.51 -1.97
C LEU A 385 18.65 -8.53 -3.17
N PRO A 386 18.76 -7.20 -3.01
CA PRO A 386 18.74 -6.29 -4.14
C PRO A 386 19.94 -6.47 -5.12
N PRO A 387 21.19 -6.62 -4.67
CA PRO A 387 22.31 -6.93 -5.56
C PRO A 387 22.12 -8.27 -6.27
N LEU A 388 21.62 -9.30 -5.57
CA LEU A 388 21.34 -10.62 -6.16
C LEU A 388 20.35 -10.51 -7.33
N LEU A 389 19.29 -9.75 -7.19
CA LEU A 389 18.33 -9.49 -8.27
C LEU A 389 18.99 -8.83 -9.49
N LEU A 390 19.86 -7.86 -9.27
CA LEU A 390 20.58 -7.19 -10.34
C LEU A 390 21.57 -8.11 -11.07
N VAL A 391 22.25 -9.01 -10.34
CA VAL A 391 23.15 -10.01 -10.91
C VAL A 391 22.39 -11.05 -11.72
N LEU A 392 21.30 -11.59 -11.16
CA LEU A 392 20.47 -12.58 -11.85
C LEU A 392 19.91 -12.02 -13.17
N ARG A 393 19.44 -10.77 -13.17
CA ARG A 393 18.98 -10.10 -14.38
C ARG A 393 20.07 -9.99 -15.44
N ARG A 394 21.31 -9.66 -15.07
CA ARG A 394 22.44 -9.56 -16.02
C ARG A 394 22.75 -10.91 -16.66
N ARG A 395 22.59 -12.01 -15.91
CA ARG A 395 22.82 -13.38 -16.42
C ARG A 395 21.71 -13.82 -17.38
N THR A 396 20.45 -13.50 -17.08
CA THR A 396 19.32 -13.86 -17.97
C THR A 396 19.32 -13.04 -19.27
N ALA A 397 19.75 -11.77 -19.23
CA ALA A 397 19.88 -10.93 -20.41
C ALA A 397 21.05 -11.31 -21.33
N ARG A 398 22.00 -12.13 -20.85
CA ARG A 398 23.17 -12.61 -21.61
C ARG A 398 23.01 -14.01 -22.20
N ARG A 399 21.87 -14.69 -22.03
CA ARG A 399 21.62 -15.95 -22.76
C ARG A 399 21.40 -15.60 -24.23
N PRO A 400 22.26 -16.06 -25.17
CA PRO A 400 22.00 -15.91 -26.60
C PRO A 400 20.69 -16.59 -26.92
N VAL A 401 19.86 -15.94 -27.74
CA VAL A 401 18.78 -16.61 -28.43
C VAL A 401 19.45 -17.71 -29.24
N PRO A 402 19.04 -18.99 -29.16
CA PRO A 402 19.55 -20.00 -30.07
C PRO A 402 19.29 -19.53 -31.49
N ASP A 403 20.32 -19.40 -32.31
CA ASP A 403 20.20 -19.20 -33.73
C ASP A 403 19.32 -20.34 -34.28
N GLY A 404 18.04 -20.02 -34.50
CA GLY A 404 17.13 -20.90 -35.19
C GLY A 404 17.59 -21.03 -36.63
N ASP A 405 17.89 -22.26 -37.02
CA ASP A 405 18.26 -22.75 -38.33
C ASP A 405 17.60 -21.96 -39.47
N HIS A 406 18.35 -21.02 -40.04
CA HIS A 406 18.09 -20.48 -41.37
C HIS A 406 18.97 -21.26 -42.39
N GLU A 407 18.78 -22.59 -42.44
CA GLU A 407 19.22 -23.40 -43.56
C GLU A 407 17.98 -24.03 -44.16
N GLY A 408 17.59 -23.57 -45.33
CA GLY A 408 16.63 -24.33 -46.17
C GLY A 408 15.56 -23.48 -46.88
N ALA A 409 15.97 -22.53 -47.75
CA ALA A 409 15.10 -22.14 -48.87
C ALA A 409 15.85 -21.26 -49.89
N LEU A 410 16.90 -21.81 -50.48
CA LEU A 410 17.40 -21.35 -51.78
C LEU A 410 17.54 -22.59 -52.66
N THR A 411 16.57 -22.89 -53.45
CA THR A 411 16.62 -23.49 -54.80
C THR A 411 15.26 -23.82 -55.32
N ARG A 412 14.90 -23.15 -56.35
CA ARG A 412 14.12 -23.53 -57.54
C ARG A 412 13.37 -22.30 -58.04
N ASP A 413 13.58 -21.86 -59.14
CA ASP A 413 14.04 -22.25 -60.46
C ASP A 413 13.24 -21.39 -61.45
N ASP A 414 13.95 -20.86 -62.36
CA ASP A 414 13.55 -20.12 -63.55
C ASP A 414 12.45 -20.79 -64.37
N THR A 415 11.96 -19.97 -65.23
CA THR A 415 11.23 -20.20 -66.50
C THR A 415 9.71 -19.97 -66.41
N ASP A 416 9.22 -18.98 -66.99
CA ASP A 416 8.72 -18.87 -68.32
C ASP A 416 7.82 -17.64 -68.49
N GLY A 417 8.14 -16.87 -69.45
CA GLY A 417 7.62 -15.82 -70.13
C GLY A 417 6.17 -15.87 -70.57
N ARG A 418 5.60 -14.69 -70.70
CA ARG A 418 4.84 -14.13 -71.80
C ARG A 418 3.93 -13.00 -71.37
N VAL A 419 4.29 -11.84 -71.83
CA VAL A 419 3.38 -10.75 -72.18
C VAL A 419 2.71 -11.21 -73.52
N PRO A 420 1.46 -10.80 -73.97
CA PRO A 420 0.99 -9.41 -73.92
C PRO A 420 -0.57 -9.25 -73.88
N GLY A 421 -0.97 -8.02 -73.68
CA GLY A 421 -1.98 -7.35 -74.51
C GLY A 421 -3.43 -7.34 -74.02
N ARG A 422 -3.87 -6.30 -73.57
CA ARG A 422 -4.81 -5.24 -73.97
C ARG A 422 -5.33 -4.46 -72.79
#